data_6a6af9f66c9bb978644cd1fbb742b9ec
#
_entry.id   6a6af9f66c9bb978644cd1fbb742b9ec
#
_cell.length_a   1.000
_cell.length_b   1.000
_cell.length_c   1.000
_cell.angle_alpha   90.00
_cell.angle_beta   90.00
_cell.angle_gamma   90.00
#
_symmetry.space_group_name_H-M   'P 1'
#
loop_
_entity.id
_entity.type
_entity.pdbx_description
1 polymer ?
#
loop_
_entity_poly.entity_id
_entity_poly.type
_entity_poly.pdbx_seq_one_letter_code
_entity_poly.pdbx_strand_id
1 'polypeptide(L)'
;MPHVAAFRGTLKGDRDALRAVYRYHQTFALGGRPVTRKTLLVVARLAAWSEGVIRAHEAADPAARDAELAAIKAARAHTAPVLAGYRDAATEVDRLFRGVEGGAPTVSTTTADGTQHKLWRVQNAEIFGKLRPLFAPKKLHVLDGHARYEAMLAYQASLGELAQYSTGNYGLFCLVNLEDPALVVAARHRIVRTGARRDAVLAAAKKYFIVEKLAGAAKDAGAQRAALGDALAHQPTFVAVFAGDADAWKLTLSPDVSPVNEGVQIHRALQKYEPVVLEHLLMPKGVALETTIDHLALLDAVDKGAEMGIVMRPLTLDQVVHADELGQVLPASADAFPPTLENLVSFEIDPTEDVT
;
A
#
# COMPACT_ATOMS: atom_id res chain seq x y z
N MET A 1 5.04 15.37 -15.81
CA MET A 1 4.03 15.95 -14.91
C MET A 1 2.81 15.04 -14.88
N PRO A 2 2.23 14.72 -13.70
CA PRO A 2 1.02 13.91 -13.64
C PRO A 2 -0.14 14.66 -14.32
N HIS A 3 -0.78 14.00 -15.26
CA HIS A 3 -1.97 14.52 -15.92
C HIS A 3 -3.19 13.85 -15.31
N VAL A 4 -3.81 14.52 -14.36
CA VAL A 4 -5.03 14.07 -13.65
C VAL A 4 -6.25 14.61 -14.40
N ALA A 5 -7.25 13.75 -14.63
CA ALA A 5 -8.45 14.08 -15.38
C ALA A 5 -9.74 13.50 -14.75
N ALA A 6 -10.86 14.15 -15.04
CA ALA A 6 -12.19 13.62 -14.83
C ALA A 6 -12.48 12.51 -15.87
N PHE A 7 -13.35 11.57 -15.54
CA PHE A 7 -13.68 10.43 -16.41
C PHE A 7 -15.15 10.03 -16.28
N ARG A 8 -15.65 9.25 -17.22
CA ARG A 8 -16.97 8.63 -17.12
C ARG A 8 -16.85 7.32 -16.37
N GLY A 9 -17.12 7.36 -15.06
CA GLY A 9 -17.07 6.19 -14.21
C GLY A 9 -18.33 5.34 -14.30
N THR A 10 -18.21 4.06 -14.00
CA THR A 10 -19.35 3.16 -13.86
C THR A 10 -19.56 2.88 -12.37
N LEU A 11 -20.73 3.30 -11.85
CA LEU A 11 -21.14 3.09 -10.47
C LEU A 11 -22.29 2.09 -10.44
N LYS A 12 -22.14 0.97 -9.71
CA LYS A 12 -23.19 -0.05 -9.57
C LYS A 12 -23.75 -0.55 -10.91
N GLY A 13 -22.91 -0.56 -11.95
CA GLY A 13 -23.30 -0.99 -13.30
C GLY A 13 -23.80 0.14 -14.21
N ASP A 14 -24.05 1.33 -13.69
CA ASP A 14 -24.50 2.49 -14.48
C ASP A 14 -23.32 3.39 -14.83
N ARG A 15 -23.04 3.53 -16.13
CA ARG A 15 -21.97 4.41 -16.63
C ARG A 15 -22.46 5.86 -16.63
N ASP A 16 -21.63 6.75 -16.09
CA ASP A 16 -21.92 8.18 -16.05
C ASP A 16 -22.03 8.78 -17.46
N ALA A 17 -23.09 9.53 -17.71
CA ALA A 17 -23.28 10.24 -18.99
C ALA A 17 -22.23 11.36 -19.16
N LEU A 18 -21.84 12.03 -18.08
CA LEU A 18 -20.86 13.10 -18.07
C LEU A 18 -19.62 12.69 -17.27
N ARG A 19 -18.49 13.30 -17.59
CA ARG A 19 -17.25 13.11 -16.83
C ARG A 19 -17.40 13.65 -15.41
N ALA A 20 -16.79 12.94 -14.46
CA ALA A 20 -16.78 13.29 -13.04
C ALA A 20 -15.39 13.04 -12.44
N VAL A 21 -15.12 13.67 -11.34
CA VAL A 21 -14.18 13.20 -10.32
C VAL A 21 -15.02 12.80 -9.12
N TYR A 22 -14.50 11.90 -8.29
CA TYR A 22 -15.28 11.38 -7.18
C TYR A 22 -14.55 11.67 -5.89
N ARG A 23 -15.13 12.53 -5.03
CA ARG A 23 -14.65 12.70 -3.66
C ARG A 23 -15.03 11.47 -2.86
N TYR A 24 -14.06 10.83 -2.22
CA TYR A 24 -14.25 9.56 -1.53
C TYR A 24 -13.68 9.61 -0.11
N HIS A 25 -14.52 9.29 0.87
CA HIS A 25 -14.16 9.22 2.27
C HIS A 25 -14.29 7.79 2.78
N GLN A 26 -13.30 7.36 3.54
CA GLN A 26 -13.32 6.13 4.33
C GLN A 26 -13.21 6.49 5.80
N THR A 27 -14.19 6.05 6.60
CA THR A 27 -14.16 6.20 8.06
C THR A 27 -13.99 4.83 8.69
N PHE A 28 -12.90 4.64 9.41
CA PHE A 28 -12.53 3.40 10.08
C PHE A 28 -12.03 3.68 11.49
N ALA A 29 -11.95 2.63 12.34
CA ALA A 29 -11.43 2.77 13.70
C ALA A 29 -9.91 2.68 13.71
N LEU A 30 -9.24 3.67 14.31
CA LEU A 30 -7.81 3.66 14.59
C LEU A 30 -7.59 3.87 16.08
N GLY A 31 -7.01 2.88 16.77
CA GLY A 31 -6.85 2.93 18.21
C GLY A 31 -8.17 3.12 18.98
N GLY A 32 -9.27 2.56 18.46
CA GLY A 32 -10.62 2.67 19.02
C GLY A 32 -11.33 4.00 18.74
N ARG A 33 -10.73 4.90 17.95
CA ARG A 33 -11.33 6.18 17.57
C ARG A 33 -11.65 6.21 16.08
N PRO A 34 -12.81 6.75 15.65
CA PRO A 34 -13.11 6.90 14.24
C PRO A 34 -12.20 7.96 13.63
N VAL A 35 -11.54 7.61 12.52
CA VAL A 35 -10.77 8.54 11.68
C VAL A 35 -11.30 8.48 10.25
N THR A 36 -11.24 9.58 9.52
CA THR A 36 -11.72 9.66 8.15
C THR A 36 -10.59 10.03 7.21
N ARG A 37 -10.19 9.08 6.36
CA ARG A 37 -9.27 9.32 5.25
C ARG A 37 -10.04 9.92 4.08
N LYS A 38 -9.55 11.06 3.60
CA LYS A 38 -10.16 11.81 2.50
C LYS A 38 -9.36 11.62 1.22
N THR A 39 -9.98 11.12 0.18
CA THR A 39 -9.34 10.79 -1.08
C THR A 39 -10.11 11.33 -2.28
N LEU A 40 -9.50 11.25 -3.46
CA LEU A 40 -10.08 11.64 -4.72
C LEU A 40 -9.90 10.51 -5.74
N LEU A 41 -11.01 9.96 -6.26
CA LEU A 41 -10.94 9.03 -7.39
C LEU A 41 -10.93 9.83 -8.69
N VAL A 42 -9.88 9.60 -9.48
CA VAL A 42 -9.61 10.25 -10.76
C VAL A 42 -8.92 9.26 -11.69
N VAL A 43 -8.80 9.62 -12.96
CA VAL A 43 -7.82 8.97 -13.80
C VAL A 43 -6.56 9.81 -13.91
N ALA A 44 -5.41 9.15 -13.95
CA ALA A 44 -4.13 9.80 -14.22
C ALA A 44 -3.43 9.10 -15.38
N ARG A 45 -2.71 9.90 -16.18
CA ARG A 45 -1.94 9.37 -17.30
C ARG A 45 -0.86 8.42 -16.77
N LEU A 46 -0.82 7.23 -17.33
CA LEU A 46 0.21 6.25 -17.03
C LEU A 46 1.57 6.75 -17.50
N ALA A 47 2.59 6.49 -16.71
CA ALA A 47 3.97 6.88 -16.93
C ALA A 47 4.90 5.76 -16.49
N ALA A 48 5.94 5.46 -17.25
CA ALA A 48 6.94 4.48 -16.83
C ALA A 48 7.60 4.95 -15.52
N TRP A 49 8.02 4.02 -14.67
CA TRP A 49 8.73 4.34 -13.41
C TRP A 49 9.95 5.25 -13.64
N SER A 50 10.66 5.04 -14.76
CA SER A 50 11.83 5.82 -15.16
C SER A 50 11.54 7.31 -15.43
N GLU A 51 10.29 7.68 -15.71
CA GLU A 51 9.90 9.08 -15.89
C GLU A 51 9.85 9.86 -14.56
N GLY A 52 9.79 9.15 -13.42
CA GLY A 52 9.79 9.73 -12.07
C GLY A 52 8.59 10.63 -11.76
N VAL A 53 7.53 10.56 -12.56
CA VAL A 53 6.26 11.28 -12.36
C VAL A 53 5.38 10.53 -11.37
N ILE A 54 5.29 9.22 -11.57
CA ILE A 54 4.66 8.26 -10.66
C ILE A 54 5.78 7.39 -10.14
N ARG A 55 5.85 7.16 -8.83
CA ARG A 55 6.98 6.55 -8.15
C ARG A 55 6.52 5.36 -7.32
N ALA A 56 7.37 4.34 -7.24
CA ALA A 56 7.16 3.15 -6.42
C ALA A 56 8.15 3.13 -5.26
N HIS A 57 7.72 2.71 -4.09
CA HIS A 57 8.57 2.48 -2.93
C HIS A 57 8.85 1.00 -2.66
N GLU A 58 8.07 0.08 -3.25
CA GLU A 58 8.29 -1.36 -3.14
C GLU A 58 8.20 -2.06 -4.49
N ALA A 59 8.78 -3.25 -4.57
CA ALA A 59 8.71 -4.09 -5.75
C ALA A 59 7.30 -4.70 -5.89
N ALA A 60 6.83 -4.81 -7.13
CA ALA A 60 5.60 -5.52 -7.41
C ALA A 60 5.82 -7.04 -7.34
N ASP A 61 4.86 -7.76 -6.75
CA ASP A 61 4.83 -9.22 -6.85
C ASP A 61 4.44 -9.63 -8.28
N PRO A 62 5.27 -10.44 -8.98
CA PRO A 62 4.99 -10.82 -10.38
C PRO A 62 3.69 -11.62 -10.55
N ALA A 63 3.35 -12.51 -9.62
CA ALA A 63 2.14 -13.31 -9.71
C ALA A 63 0.89 -12.44 -9.49
N ALA A 64 0.94 -11.51 -8.55
CA ALA A 64 -0.12 -10.52 -8.33
C ALA A 64 -0.30 -9.61 -9.56
N ARG A 65 0.80 -9.15 -10.17
CA ARG A 65 0.77 -8.36 -11.42
C ARG A 65 0.08 -9.12 -12.56
N ASP A 66 0.43 -10.39 -12.76
CA ASP A 66 -0.12 -11.19 -13.84
C ASP A 66 -1.61 -11.47 -13.63
N ALA A 67 -2.05 -11.67 -12.39
CA ALA A 67 -3.46 -11.79 -12.02
C ALA A 67 -4.24 -10.49 -12.29
N GLU A 68 -3.70 -9.34 -11.88
CA GLU A 68 -4.31 -8.02 -12.17
C GLU A 68 -4.40 -7.76 -13.68
N LEU A 69 -3.36 -8.10 -14.45
CA LEU A 69 -3.36 -7.95 -15.91
C LEU A 69 -4.44 -8.81 -16.55
N ALA A 70 -4.62 -10.06 -16.11
CA ALA A 70 -5.69 -10.94 -16.59
C ALA A 70 -7.07 -10.35 -16.27
N ALA A 71 -7.28 -9.80 -15.08
CA ALA A 71 -8.52 -9.15 -14.67
C ALA A 71 -8.82 -7.91 -15.52
N ILE A 72 -7.84 -7.03 -15.77
CA ILE A 72 -8.00 -5.85 -16.62
C ILE A 72 -8.37 -6.26 -18.05
N LYS A 73 -7.69 -7.27 -18.62
CA LYS A 73 -8.00 -7.78 -19.98
C LYS A 73 -9.41 -8.35 -20.07
N ALA A 74 -9.86 -9.09 -19.08
CA ALA A 74 -11.19 -9.69 -19.05
C ALA A 74 -12.30 -8.62 -18.93
N ALA A 75 -12.11 -7.66 -18.03
CA ALA A 75 -13.08 -6.60 -17.78
C ALA A 75 -13.04 -5.46 -18.81
N ARG A 76 -11.93 -5.26 -19.50
CA ARG A 76 -11.60 -4.04 -20.26
C ARG A 76 -11.84 -2.77 -19.42
N ALA A 77 -11.51 -2.83 -18.16
CA ALA A 77 -11.75 -1.76 -17.21
C ALA A 77 -10.77 -1.86 -16.04
N HIS A 78 -10.51 -0.74 -15.39
CA HIS A 78 -9.92 -0.69 -14.06
C HIS A 78 -11.05 -0.70 -13.03
N THR A 79 -11.20 -1.80 -12.29
CA THR A 79 -12.25 -2.00 -11.27
C THR A 79 -11.79 -1.67 -9.87
N ALA A 80 -10.49 -1.57 -9.67
CA ALA A 80 -9.86 -1.19 -8.43
C ALA A 80 -8.83 -0.07 -8.68
N PRO A 81 -8.81 0.99 -7.85
CA PRO A 81 -7.87 2.07 -8.01
C PRO A 81 -6.48 1.71 -7.45
N VAL A 82 -5.45 2.37 -7.97
CA VAL A 82 -4.14 2.45 -7.31
C VAL A 82 -4.22 3.55 -6.25
N LEU A 83 -3.86 3.25 -5.01
CA LEU A 83 -3.74 4.27 -3.97
C LEU A 83 -2.41 5.00 -4.15
N ALA A 84 -2.47 6.31 -4.36
CA ALA A 84 -1.26 7.11 -4.51
C ALA A 84 -1.32 8.39 -3.67
N GLY A 85 -0.20 8.71 -3.02
CA GLY A 85 -0.02 9.92 -2.24
C GLY A 85 0.48 11.09 -3.08
N TYR A 86 0.10 12.30 -2.68
CA TYR A 86 0.66 13.55 -3.21
C TYR A 86 0.88 14.53 -2.06
N ARG A 87 1.89 15.40 -2.16
CA ARG A 87 2.14 16.43 -1.14
C ARG A 87 1.27 17.67 -1.40
N ASP A 88 0.51 18.08 -0.40
CA ASP A 88 -0.31 19.30 -0.41
C ASP A 88 -0.45 19.88 1.00
N ALA A 89 0.64 20.41 1.54
CA ALA A 89 0.68 21.01 2.89
C ALA A 89 -0.33 22.17 3.08
N ALA A 90 -0.65 22.88 1.99
CA ALA A 90 -1.66 23.93 2.01
C ALA A 90 -3.10 23.43 1.93
N THR A 91 -3.31 22.11 1.74
CA THR A 91 -4.63 21.48 1.62
C THR A 91 -5.53 22.12 0.53
N GLU A 92 -4.90 22.55 -0.57
CA GLU A 92 -5.60 23.27 -1.64
C GLU A 92 -6.61 22.36 -2.37
N VAL A 93 -6.22 21.10 -2.60
CA VAL A 93 -7.11 20.09 -3.19
C VAL A 93 -8.33 19.87 -2.31
N ASP A 94 -8.16 19.68 -0.99
CA ASP A 94 -9.29 19.46 -0.08
C ASP A 94 -10.22 20.66 0.00
N ARG A 95 -9.69 21.88 -0.11
CA ARG A 95 -10.51 23.11 -0.14
C ARG A 95 -11.50 23.15 -1.30
N LEU A 96 -11.12 22.59 -2.46
CA LEU A 96 -12.02 22.56 -3.63
C LEU A 96 -13.29 21.74 -3.38
N PHE A 97 -13.21 20.73 -2.49
CA PHE A 97 -14.31 19.80 -2.25
C PHE A 97 -15.14 20.10 -0.99
N ARG A 98 -14.79 21.11 -0.18
CA ARG A 98 -15.53 21.43 1.06
C ARG A 98 -17.02 21.66 0.83
N GLY A 99 -17.38 22.38 -0.22
CA GLY A 99 -18.78 22.61 -0.57
C GLY A 99 -19.52 21.35 -1.00
N VAL A 100 -18.83 20.43 -1.65
CA VAL A 100 -19.36 19.13 -2.09
C VAL A 100 -19.62 18.22 -0.89
N GLU A 101 -18.68 18.17 0.06
CA GLU A 101 -18.75 17.32 1.26
C GLU A 101 -19.91 17.69 2.19
N GLY A 102 -20.42 18.91 2.11
CA GLY A 102 -21.61 19.39 2.84
C GLY A 102 -22.93 18.82 2.31
N GLY A 103 -22.95 18.29 1.08
CA GLY A 103 -24.12 17.68 0.46
C GLY A 103 -24.24 16.18 0.74
N ALA A 104 -25.39 15.60 0.37
CA ALA A 104 -25.60 14.16 0.47
C ALA A 104 -24.63 13.39 -0.45
N PRO A 105 -24.00 12.29 0.02
CA PRO A 105 -23.16 11.46 -0.83
C PRO A 105 -23.97 10.72 -1.90
N THR A 106 -23.40 10.55 -3.08
CA THR A 106 -23.98 9.75 -4.18
C THR A 106 -24.07 8.27 -3.79
N VAL A 107 -23.07 7.78 -3.05
CA VAL A 107 -23.04 6.43 -2.49
C VAL A 107 -22.62 6.50 -1.03
N SER A 108 -23.32 5.75 -0.19
CA SER A 108 -22.93 5.49 1.21
C SER A 108 -23.11 4.01 1.49
N THR A 109 -22.07 3.35 2.00
CA THR A 109 -22.09 1.93 2.34
C THR A 109 -21.15 1.65 3.52
N THR A 110 -21.35 0.51 4.18
CA THR A 110 -20.49 0.04 5.27
C THR A 110 -20.07 -1.39 4.95
N THR A 111 -18.78 -1.67 5.02
CA THR A 111 -18.22 -3.02 4.83
C THR A 111 -18.32 -3.85 6.11
N ALA A 112 -18.13 -5.17 5.98
CA ALA A 112 -18.30 -6.11 7.10
C ALA A 112 -17.34 -5.84 8.29
N ASP A 113 -16.20 -5.19 8.03
CA ASP A 113 -15.24 -4.74 9.05
C ASP A 113 -15.65 -3.44 9.75
N GLY A 114 -16.82 -2.90 9.42
CA GLY A 114 -17.36 -1.66 10.00
C GLY A 114 -16.84 -0.38 9.35
N THR A 115 -16.00 -0.45 8.31
CA THR A 115 -15.52 0.72 7.57
C THR A 115 -16.67 1.35 6.80
N GLN A 116 -16.89 2.65 7.02
CA GLN A 116 -17.89 3.43 6.28
C GLN A 116 -17.27 4.07 5.04
N HIS A 117 -17.96 3.96 3.92
CA HIS A 117 -17.55 4.52 2.63
C HIS A 117 -18.59 5.52 2.14
N LYS A 118 -18.15 6.75 1.85
CA LYS A 118 -18.98 7.80 1.27
C LYS A 118 -18.36 8.34 0.00
N LEU A 119 -19.13 8.43 -1.06
CA LEU A 119 -18.69 8.90 -2.37
C LEU A 119 -19.59 10.03 -2.85
N TRP A 120 -19.00 11.13 -3.29
CA TRP A 120 -19.68 12.23 -3.97
C TRP A 120 -19.20 12.31 -5.41
N ARG A 121 -20.14 12.18 -6.35
CA ARG A 121 -19.88 12.42 -7.77
C ARG A 121 -19.83 13.92 -8.02
N VAL A 122 -18.76 14.41 -8.58
CA VAL A 122 -18.52 15.83 -8.83
C VAL A 122 -18.40 16.06 -10.34
N GLN A 123 -19.41 16.70 -10.92
CA GLN A 123 -19.49 17.03 -12.34
C GLN A 123 -19.43 18.57 -12.50
N ASN A 124 -18.32 19.17 -12.08
CA ASN A 124 -18.13 20.61 -12.05
C ASN A 124 -16.86 21.00 -12.84
N ALA A 125 -17.06 21.66 -13.99
CA ALA A 125 -15.99 22.07 -14.88
C ALA A 125 -14.98 23.04 -14.22
N GLU A 126 -15.43 23.90 -13.29
CA GLU A 126 -14.54 24.81 -12.56
C GLU A 126 -13.59 24.03 -11.65
N ILE A 127 -14.09 23.00 -10.95
CA ILE A 127 -13.26 22.11 -10.14
C ILE A 127 -12.24 21.40 -11.04
N PHE A 128 -12.64 20.86 -12.19
CA PHE A 128 -11.74 20.18 -13.11
C PHE A 128 -10.62 21.10 -13.62
N GLY A 129 -11.00 22.35 -13.99
CA GLY A 129 -10.04 23.36 -14.42
C GLY A 129 -9.00 23.73 -13.36
N LYS A 130 -9.35 23.64 -12.07
CA LYS A 130 -8.44 23.89 -10.95
C LYS A 130 -7.60 22.69 -10.56
N LEU A 131 -8.11 21.46 -10.73
CA LEU A 131 -7.37 20.25 -10.37
C LEU A 131 -6.10 20.06 -11.20
N ARG A 132 -6.18 20.25 -12.51
CA ARG A 132 -5.04 20.04 -13.41
C ARG A 132 -3.81 20.89 -13.03
N PRO A 133 -3.90 22.21 -12.86
CA PRO A 133 -2.76 23.02 -12.45
C PRO A 133 -2.27 22.71 -11.03
N LEU A 134 -3.16 22.27 -10.11
CA LEU A 134 -2.76 21.88 -8.76
C LEU A 134 -1.93 20.59 -8.75
N PHE A 135 -2.23 19.64 -9.63
CA PHE A 135 -1.47 18.40 -9.73
C PHE A 135 -0.24 18.49 -10.63
N ALA A 136 -0.18 19.42 -11.57
CA ALA A 136 0.93 19.55 -12.52
C ALA A 136 2.32 19.56 -11.88
N PRO A 137 2.59 20.30 -10.77
CA PRO A 137 3.91 20.32 -10.14
C PRO A 137 4.18 19.12 -9.21
N LYS A 138 3.16 18.31 -8.89
CA LYS A 138 3.27 17.26 -7.88
C LYS A 138 3.87 15.97 -8.46
N LYS A 139 4.34 15.09 -7.57
CA LYS A 139 4.65 13.69 -7.87
C LYS A 139 3.55 12.83 -7.27
N LEU A 140 3.31 11.66 -7.84
CA LEU A 140 2.43 10.67 -7.28
C LEU A 140 3.28 9.52 -6.71
N HIS A 141 3.12 9.23 -5.44
CA HIS A 141 3.82 8.17 -4.72
C HIS A 141 2.85 7.00 -4.57
N VAL A 142 3.06 5.91 -5.31
CA VAL A 142 2.21 4.72 -5.17
C VAL A 142 2.38 4.17 -3.77
N LEU A 143 1.29 4.11 -3.01
CA LEU A 143 1.25 3.62 -1.64
C LEU A 143 0.73 2.18 -1.59
N ASP A 144 -0.27 1.85 -2.41
CA ASP A 144 -0.81 0.49 -2.54
C ASP A 144 -1.24 0.23 -3.98
N GLY A 145 -1.07 -1.03 -4.44
CA GLY A 145 -1.40 -1.43 -5.80
C GLY A 145 -0.23 -1.35 -6.79
N HIS A 146 1.01 -1.57 -6.36
CA HIS A 146 2.19 -1.61 -7.24
C HIS A 146 2.04 -2.63 -8.36
N ALA A 147 1.60 -3.85 -8.03
CA ALA A 147 1.32 -4.89 -9.01
C ALA A 147 0.21 -4.48 -9.99
N ARG A 148 -0.84 -3.82 -9.50
CA ARG A 148 -1.93 -3.25 -10.31
C ARG A 148 -1.43 -2.18 -11.26
N TYR A 149 -0.56 -1.28 -10.80
CA TYR A 149 0.02 -0.24 -11.65
C TYR A 149 0.89 -0.83 -12.77
N GLU A 150 1.73 -1.82 -12.48
CA GLU A 150 2.51 -2.53 -13.50
C GLU A 150 1.61 -3.28 -14.49
N ALA A 151 0.50 -3.86 -14.03
CA ALA A 151 -0.50 -4.47 -14.90
C ALA A 151 -1.17 -3.44 -15.82
N MET A 152 -1.46 -2.23 -15.32
CA MET A 152 -1.97 -1.12 -16.14
C MET A 152 -0.99 -0.73 -17.25
N LEU A 153 0.31 -0.60 -16.92
CA LEU A 153 1.37 -0.32 -17.91
C LEU A 153 1.49 -1.44 -18.94
N ALA A 154 1.46 -2.69 -18.51
CA ALA A 154 1.53 -3.85 -19.40
C ALA A 154 0.29 -3.93 -20.32
N TYR A 155 -0.89 -3.60 -19.81
CA TYR A 155 -2.10 -3.54 -20.62
C TYR A 155 -2.05 -2.42 -21.64
N GLN A 156 -1.66 -1.20 -21.23
CA GLN A 156 -1.43 -0.07 -22.13
C GLN A 156 -0.50 -0.46 -23.29
N ALA A 157 0.64 -1.07 -22.98
CA ALA A 157 1.60 -1.51 -23.99
C ALA A 157 1.00 -2.54 -24.99
N SER A 158 0.04 -3.33 -24.55
CA SER A 158 -0.63 -4.33 -25.41
C SER A 158 -1.67 -3.74 -26.36
N LEU A 159 -2.09 -2.48 -26.16
CA LEU A 159 -3.07 -1.79 -27.01
C LEU A 159 -2.47 -1.16 -28.27
N GLY A 160 -1.15 -1.13 -28.39
CA GLY A 160 -0.44 -0.51 -29.51
C GLY A 160 -0.42 1.01 -29.47
N GLU A 161 -0.36 1.65 -30.65
CA GLU A 161 -0.40 3.11 -30.74
C GLU A 161 -1.77 3.67 -30.34
N LEU A 162 -1.77 4.62 -29.43
CA LEU A 162 -2.98 5.26 -28.90
C LEU A 162 -2.93 6.77 -29.15
N ALA A 163 -4.10 7.35 -29.42
CA ALA A 163 -4.24 8.82 -29.41
C ALA A 163 -3.83 9.39 -28.04
N GLN A 164 -3.33 10.63 -28.02
CA GLN A 164 -2.76 11.24 -26.83
C GLN A 164 -3.66 11.20 -25.59
N TYR A 165 -4.96 11.35 -25.79
CA TYR A 165 -5.97 11.40 -24.73
C TYR A 165 -6.83 10.15 -24.64
N SER A 166 -6.49 9.09 -25.40
CA SER A 166 -7.19 7.82 -25.34
C SER A 166 -7.28 7.28 -23.91
N THR A 167 -8.43 6.71 -23.54
CA THR A 167 -8.65 6.09 -22.23
C THR A 167 -7.59 5.04 -21.91
N GLY A 168 -7.06 4.35 -22.94
CA GLY A 168 -5.97 3.37 -22.78
C GLY A 168 -4.67 3.92 -22.20
N ASN A 169 -4.47 5.25 -22.23
CA ASN A 169 -3.31 5.92 -21.66
C ASN A 169 -3.48 6.30 -20.17
N TYR A 170 -4.61 5.97 -19.57
CA TYR A 170 -4.93 6.39 -18.20
C TYR A 170 -5.26 5.21 -17.31
N GLY A 171 -4.85 5.32 -16.04
CA GLY A 171 -5.20 4.38 -14.97
C GLY A 171 -6.13 5.03 -13.95
N LEU A 172 -6.89 4.20 -13.22
CA LEU A 172 -7.75 4.64 -12.13
C LEU A 172 -6.93 4.79 -10.84
N PHE A 173 -7.00 5.97 -10.22
CA PHE A 173 -6.28 6.30 -9.01
C PHE A 173 -7.21 6.76 -7.89
N CYS A 174 -6.87 6.38 -6.67
CA CYS A 174 -7.37 6.93 -5.43
C CYS A 174 -6.26 7.80 -4.84
N LEU A 175 -6.36 9.12 -5.02
CA LEU A 175 -5.33 10.06 -4.59
C LEU A 175 -5.59 10.53 -3.16
N VAL A 176 -4.57 10.49 -2.31
CA VAL A 176 -4.61 10.94 -0.92
C VAL A 176 -3.51 11.98 -0.67
N ASN A 177 -3.82 13.00 0.12
CA ASN A 177 -2.80 13.93 0.58
C ASN A 177 -1.89 13.23 1.61
N LEU A 178 -0.58 13.28 1.42
CA LEU A 178 0.41 12.71 2.36
C LEU A 178 0.37 13.39 3.73
N GLU A 179 -0.20 14.59 3.81
CA GLU A 179 -0.42 15.32 5.06
C GLU A 179 -1.76 14.95 5.76
N ASP A 180 -2.55 14.00 5.21
CA ASP A 180 -3.80 13.56 5.84
C ASP A 180 -3.48 12.74 7.11
N PRO A 181 -3.92 13.20 8.31
CA PRO A 181 -3.64 12.50 9.57
C PRO A 181 -4.29 11.12 9.67
N ALA A 182 -5.26 10.80 8.81
CA ALA A 182 -5.87 9.49 8.70
C ALA A 182 -5.17 8.56 7.70
N LEU A 183 -4.10 9.04 7.06
CA LEU A 183 -3.23 8.19 6.23
C LEU A 183 -2.25 7.45 7.14
N VAL A 184 -2.61 6.24 7.50
CA VAL A 184 -1.80 5.38 8.39
C VAL A 184 -1.18 4.24 7.62
N VAL A 185 0.06 3.93 7.98
CA VAL A 185 0.76 2.74 7.51
C VAL A 185 0.51 1.62 8.52
N ALA A 186 0.04 0.48 8.06
CA ALA A 186 -0.13 -0.71 8.87
C ALA A 186 1.11 -1.61 8.81
N ALA A 187 1.41 -2.29 9.89
CA ALA A 187 2.43 -3.33 9.89
C ALA A 187 1.98 -4.50 9.02
N ARG A 188 2.87 -5.01 8.19
CA ARG A 188 2.62 -6.22 7.41
C ARG A 188 3.40 -7.36 8.02
N HIS A 189 2.73 -8.17 8.84
CA HIS A 189 3.31 -9.33 9.51
C HIS A 189 3.56 -10.47 8.52
N ARG A 190 4.41 -11.42 8.89
CA ARG A 190 4.76 -12.58 8.05
C ARG A 190 4.32 -13.89 8.70
N ILE A 191 3.80 -14.79 7.89
CA ILE A 191 3.44 -16.16 8.27
C ILE A 191 4.22 -17.11 7.39
N VAL A 192 4.91 -18.06 7.99
CA VAL A 192 5.66 -19.11 7.32
C VAL A 192 5.01 -20.44 7.61
N ARG A 193 4.47 -21.11 6.58
CA ARG A 193 3.79 -22.40 6.77
C ARG A 193 4.77 -23.51 7.05
N THR A 194 5.89 -23.55 6.32
CA THR A 194 6.91 -24.61 6.40
C THR A 194 8.30 -24.05 6.12
N GLY A 195 9.35 -24.71 6.61
CA GLY A 195 10.74 -24.35 6.36
C GLY A 195 11.34 -23.37 7.37
N ALA A 196 10.65 -23.11 8.49
CA ALA A 196 11.11 -22.17 9.53
C ALA A 196 11.08 -22.78 10.94
N ARG A 197 11.74 -23.92 11.10
CA ARG A 197 11.85 -24.60 12.41
C ARG A 197 12.58 -23.71 13.41
N ARG A 198 11.99 -23.54 14.62
CA ARG A 198 12.47 -22.64 15.68
C ARG A 198 13.97 -22.66 15.89
N ASP A 199 14.53 -23.86 16.19
CA ASP A 199 15.94 -23.96 16.59
C ASP A 199 16.89 -23.56 15.45
N ALA A 200 16.53 -23.88 14.20
CA ALA A 200 17.31 -23.49 13.03
C ALA A 200 17.25 -21.97 12.80
N VAL A 201 16.05 -21.39 12.87
CA VAL A 201 15.86 -19.94 12.70
C VAL A 201 16.58 -19.15 13.80
N LEU A 202 16.43 -19.53 15.08
CA LEU A 202 17.09 -18.86 16.19
C LEU A 202 18.61 -19.02 16.17
N ALA A 203 19.12 -20.19 15.74
CA ALA A 203 20.56 -20.37 15.56
C ALA A 203 21.13 -19.47 14.46
N ALA A 204 20.45 -19.40 13.32
CA ALA A 204 20.83 -18.51 12.22
C ALA A 204 20.72 -17.02 12.59
N ALA A 205 19.66 -16.65 13.30
CA ALA A 205 19.42 -15.27 13.72
C ALA A 205 20.53 -14.72 14.63
N LYS A 206 21.14 -15.56 15.48
CA LYS A 206 22.25 -15.15 16.39
C LYS A 206 23.46 -14.55 15.66
N LYS A 207 23.60 -14.78 14.37
CA LYS A 207 24.68 -14.15 13.58
C LYS A 207 24.51 -12.64 13.45
N TYR A 208 23.28 -12.19 13.38
CA TYR A 208 22.96 -10.79 13.08
C TYR A 208 22.15 -10.09 14.17
N PHE A 209 21.49 -10.87 15.04
CA PHE A 209 20.51 -10.36 16.00
C PHE A 209 20.88 -10.72 17.43
N ILE A 210 20.57 -9.80 18.33
CA ILE A 210 20.41 -10.07 19.76
C ILE A 210 19.08 -10.79 19.91
N VAL A 211 19.12 -12.02 20.47
CA VAL A 211 17.96 -12.90 20.63
C VAL A 211 17.54 -12.94 22.08
N GLU A 212 16.37 -12.44 22.41
CA GLU A 212 15.81 -12.40 23.75
C GLU A 212 14.54 -13.24 23.82
N LYS A 213 14.43 -14.06 24.86
CA LYS A 213 13.24 -14.86 25.11
C LYS A 213 12.16 -14.04 25.85
N LEU A 214 10.95 -14.04 25.32
CA LEU A 214 9.77 -13.46 25.95
C LEU A 214 8.93 -14.61 26.55
N ALA A 215 9.16 -14.92 27.81
CA ALA A 215 8.57 -16.07 28.47
C ALA A 215 7.03 -15.98 28.52
N GLY A 216 6.34 -17.04 28.09
CA GLY A 216 4.89 -17.15 28.08
C GLY A 216 4.17 -16.24 27.10
N ALA A 217 4.90 -15.55 26.20
CA ALA A 217 4.32 -14.51 25.35
C ALA A 217 3.91 -15.00 23.95
N ALA A 218 3.93 -16.30 23.64
CA ALA A 218 3.58 -16.80 22.30
C ALA A 218 2.16 -16.40 21.85
N LYS A 219 1.21 -16.25 22.77
CA LYS A 219 -0.18 -15.86 22.51
C LYS A 219 -0.54 -14.46 23.01
N ASP A 220 0.42 -13.72 23.57
CA ASP A 220 0.20 -12.39 24.12
C ASP A 220 0.58 -11.29 23.12
N ALA A 221 -0.39 -10.91 22.29
CA ALA A 221 -0.20 -9.84 21.31
C ALA A 221 0.16 -8.49 21.95
N GLY A 222 -0.22 -8.23 23.20
CA GLY A 222 0.12 -7.03 23.94
C GLY A 222 1.60 -7.01 24.31
N ALA A 223 2.10 -8.09 24.93
CA ALA A 223 3.52 -8.23 25.27
C ALA A 223 4.41 -8.22 24.02
N GLN A 224 3.98 -8.87 22.92
CA GLN A 224 4.72 -8.87 21.66
C GLN A 224 4.83 -7.46 21.06
N ARG A 225 3.74 -6.68 21.05
CA ARG A 225 3.78 -5.27 20.59
C ARG A 225 4.65 -4.40 21.48
N ALA A 226 4.56 -4.57 22.80
CA ALA A 226 5.42 -3.84 23.74
C ALA A 226 6.91 -4.15 23.52
N ALA A 227 7.25 -5.41 23.21
CA ALA A 227 8.62 -5.84 22.95
C ALA A 227 9.21 -5.25 21.64
N LEU A 228 8.38 -4.95 20.65
CA LEU A 228 8.82 -4.28 19.41
C LEU A 228 9.30 -2.85 19.68
N GLY A 229 8.73 -2.19 20.71
CA GLY A 229 9.04 -0.80 21.05
C GLY A 229 8.46 0.21 20.06
N ASP A 230 8.89 1.47 20.19
CA ASP A 230 8.45 2.58 19.35
C ASP A 230 8.91 2.40 17.88
N ALA A 231 8.07 2.83 16.93
CA ALA A 231 8.38 2.89 15.49
C ALA A 231 9.61 3.77 15.18
N LEU A 232 9.93 4.72 16.05
CA LEU A 232 11.12 5.58 15.95
C LEU A 232 12.38 4.95 16.55
N ALA A 233 12.31 3.75 17.11
CA ALA A 233 13.49 3.05 17.61
C ALA A 233 14.50 2.80 16.47
N HIS A 234 15.76 3.11 16.73
CA HIS A 234 16.82 3.12 15.72
C HIS A 234 17.27 1.74 15.24
N GLN A 235 16.84 0.65 15.88
CA GLN A 235 17.25 -0.70 15.53
C GLN A 235 16.04 -1.53 15.05
N PRO A 236 16.14 -2.17 13.86
CA PRO A 236 15.14 -3.13 13.39
C PRO A 236 14.90 -4.21 14.44
N THR A 237 13.64 -4.41 14.78
CA THR A 237 13.24 -5.35 15.83
C THR A 237 12.01 -6.14 15.37
N PHE A 238 12.06 -7.45 15.59
CA PHE A 238 11.00 -8.39 15.25
C PHE A 238 10.62 -9.20 16.47
N VAL A 239 9.39 -9.72 16.49
CA VAL A 239 9.01 -10.78 17.44
C VAL A 239 8.61 -12.01 16.64
N ALA A 240 9.34 -13.11 16.84
CA ALA A 240 9.03 -14.39 16.23
C ALA A 240 8.23 -15.25 17.22
N VAL A 241 7.19 -15.91 16.71
CA VAL A 241 6.40 -16.93 17.40
C VAL A 241 6.45 -18.22 16.61
N PHE A 242 6.54 -19.37 17.29
CA PHE A 242 6.72 -20.67 16.64
C PHE A 242 5.62 -21.65 17.07
N ALA A 243 5.24 -22.54 16.16
CA ALA A 243 4.25 -23.58 16.47
C ALA A 243 4.70 -24.44 17.66
N GLY A 244 3.78 -24.61 18.61
CA GLY A 244 4.03 -25.43 19.81
C GLY A 244 4.96 -24.82 20.86
N ASP A 245 5.47 -23.59 20.66
CA ASP A 245 6.23 -22.86 21.67
C ASP A 245 5.30 -22.05 22.57
N ALA A 246 5.56 -22.05 23.88
CA ALA A 246 4.86 -21.20 24.82
C ALA A 246 5.44 -19.77 24.87
N ASP A 247 6.66 -19.60 24.36
CA ASP A 247 7.43 -18.37 24.41
C ASP A 247 7.42 -17.67 23.04
N ALA A 248 7.55 -16.34 23.05
CA ALA A 248 7.92 -15.57 21.87
C ALA A 248 9.41 -15.17 21.94
N TRP A 249 9.95 -14.71 20.83
CA TRP A 249 11.38 -14.41 20.69
C TRP A 249 11.57 -13.04 20.06
N LYS A 250 12.12 -12.09 20.82
CA LYS A 250 12.48 -10.78 20.33
C LYS A 250 13.83 -10.85 19.64
N LEU A 251 13.89 -10.35 18.42
CA LEU A 251 15.07 -10.34 17.55
C LEU A 251 15.41 -8.89 17.20
N THR A 252 16.42 -8.33 17.84
CA THR A 252 16.87 -6.95 17.59
C THR A 252 18.17 -7.00 16.77
N LEU A 253 18.21 -6.32 15.63
CA LEU A 253 19.42 -6.22 14.82
C LEU A 253 20.58 -5.69 15.66
N SER A 254 21.69 -6.39 15.69
CA SER A 254 22.88 -5.97 16.45
C SER A 254 23.37 -4.61 15.95
N PRO A 255 23.76 -3.67 16.81
CA PRO A 255 24.16 -2.32 16.41
C PRO A 255 25.29 -2.30 15.39
N ASP A 256 26.23 -3.24 15.50
CA ASP A 256 27.42 -3.34 14.65
C ASP A 256 27.15 -3.97 13.29
N VAL A 257 25.94 -4.54 13.07
CA VAL A 257 25.56 -5.13 11.78
C VAL A 257 25.10 -4.06 10.81
N SER A 258 25.75 -4.02 9.65
CA SER A 258 25.37 -3.21 8.50
C SER A 258 24.95 -4.15 7.35
N PRO A 259 23.65 -4.21 7.00
CA PRO A 259 23.19 -5.07 5.90
C PRO A 259 23.94 -4.89 4.58
N VAL A 260 24.31 -3.66 4.23
CA VAL A 260 25.12 -3.38 3.03
C VAL A 260 26.49 -4.02 3.10
N ASN A 261 27.13 -4.05 4.28
CA ASN A 261 28.42 -4.73 4.46
C ASN A 261 28.29 -6.27 4.41
N GLU A 262 27.09 -6.80 4.67
CA GLU A 262 26.75 -8.22 4.51
C GLU A 262 26.31 -8.58 3.08
N GLY A 263 26.47 -7.65 2.12
CA GLY A 263 26.22 -7.88 0.70
C GLY A 263 24.81 -7.51 0.21
N VAL A 264 23.96 -6.91 1.05
CA VAL A 264 22.63 -6.45 0.65
C VAL A 264 22.74 -5.28 -0.32
N GLN A 265 22.18 -5.43 -1.51
CA GLN A 265 22.22 -4.43 -2.58
C GLN A 265 21.07 -3.44 -2.41
N ILE A 266 21.28 -2.40 -1.62
CA ILE A 266 20.32 -1.31 -1.38
C ILE A 266 21.07 -0.02 -1.02
N HIS A 267 20.41 1.12 -1.19
CA HIS A 267 20.98 2.38 -0.73
C HIS A 267 21.20 2.36 0.79
N ARG A 268 22.35 2.85 1.25
CA ARG A 268 22.77 2.78 2.65
C ARG A 268 21.76 3.40 3.64
N ALA A 269 21.03 4.43 3.22
CA ALA A 269 19.99 5.05 4.05
C ALA A 269 18.81 4.11 4.37
N LEU A 270 18.56 3.10 3.52
CA LEU A 270 17.42 2.18 3.65
C LEU A 270 17.81 0.83 4.26
N GLN A 271 19.11 0.57 4.46
CA GLN A 271 19.61 -0.74 4.87
C GLN A 271 19.03 -1.26 6.20
N LYS A 272 18.61 -0.36 7.09
CA LYS A 272 18.02 -0.68 8.40
C LYS A 272 16.49 -0.58 8.42
N TYR A 273 15.83 -0.55 7.27
CA TYR A 273 14.37 -0.67 7.23
C TYR A 273 13.98 -2.13 7.50
N GLU A 274 12.97 -2.33 8.36
CA GLU A 274 12.54 -3.67 8.76
C GLU A 274 12.30 -4.63 7.60
N PRO A 275 11.61 -4.27 6.50
CA PRO A 275 11.42 -5.18 5.37
C PRO A 275 12.74 -5.64 4.74
N VAL A 276 13.73 -4.75 4.65
CA VAL A 276 15.06 -5.06 4.08
C VAL A 276 15.81 -6.04 4.99
N VAL A 277 15.86 -5.75 6.29
CA VAL A 277 16.52 -6.59 7.28
C VAL A 277 15.85 -7.96 7.38
N LEU A 278 14.52 -7.98 7.37
CA LEU A 278 13.74 -9.20 7.41
C LEU A 278 14.11 -10.12 6.24
N GLU A 279 13.98 -9.63 5.01
CA GLU A 279 14.14 -10.44 3.80
C GLU A 279 15.59 -10.95 3.63
N HIS A 280 16.56 -10.10 3.93
CA HIS A 280 17.95 -10.42 3.61
C HIS A 280 18.73 -11.07 4.75
N LEU A 281 18.38 -10.82 6.00
CA LEU A 281 19.16 -11.28 7.15
C LEU A 281 18.41 -12.24 8.08
N LEU A 282 17.07 -12.23 8.09
CA LEU A 282 16.29 -13.06 9.01
C LEU A 282 15.61 -14.24 8.31
N MET A 283 15.04 -14.02 7.14
CA MET A 283 14.24 -15.05 6.47
C MET A 283 15.10 -16.15 5.85
N PRO A 284 14.74 -17.43 6.05
CA PRO A 284 15.35 -18.52 5.32
C PRO A 284 15.13 -18.38 3.80
N LYS A 285 16.15 -18.64 3.01
CA LYS A 285 16.06 -18.55 1.55
C LYS A 285 15.07 -19.58 1.00
N GLY A 286 14.24 -19.15 0.05
CA GLY A 286 13.29 -20.02 -0.67
C GLY A 286 12.05 -20.40 0.11
N VAL A 287 11.79 -19.76 1.26
CA VAL A 287 10.58 -19.96 2.05
C VAL A 287 9.46 -19.08 1.49
N ALA A 288 8.30 -19.68 1.28
CA ALA A 288 7.10 -18.93 0.89
C ALA A 288 6.56 -18.13 2.09
N LEU A 289 6.30 -16.85 1.85
CA LEU A 289 5.77 -15.92 2.85
C LEU A 289 4.32 -15.59 2.55
N GLU A 290 3.45 -15.83 3.52
CA GLU A 290 2.14 -15.21 3.55
C GLU A 290 2.21 -13.92 4.38
N THR A 291 1.33 -12.97 4.10
CA THR A 291 1.30 -11.69 4.80
C THR A 291 -0.07 -11.41 5.39
N THR A 292 -0.09 -10.71 6.53
CA THR A 292 -1.31 -10.21 7.16
C THR A 292 -1.06 -8.88 7.87
N ILE A 293 -2.06 -8.02 7.91
CA ILE A 293 -2.06 -6.82 8.76
C ILE A 293 -2.67 -7.08 10.14
N ASP A 294 -3.31 -8.22 10.31
CA ASP A 294 -3.97 -8.61 11.56
C ASP A 294 -3.03 -9.50 12.39
N HIS A 295 -2.59 -8.96 13.51
CA HIS A 295 -1.72 -9.66 14.45
C HIS A 295 -2.39 -10.90 15.05
N LEU A 296 -3.70 -10.84 15.32
CA LEU A 296 -4.41 -11.99 15.88
C LEU A 296 -4.59 -13.11 14.83
N ALA A 297 -4.80 -12.74 13.57
CA ALA A 297 -4.83 -13.71 12.47
C ALA A 297 -3.46 -14.40 12.28
N LEU A 298 -2.33 -13.69 12.51
CA LEU A 298 -1.02 -14.33 12.54
C LEU A 298 -0.92 -15.37 13.64
N LEU A 299 -1.33 -15.04 14.87
CA LEU A 299 -1.27 -15.96 16.01
C LEU A 299 -2.17 -17.19 15.78
N ASP A 300 -3.37 -16.99 15.26
CA ASP A 300 -4.29 -18.06 14.88
C ASP A 300 -3.69 -18.98 13.79
N ALA A 301 -2.98 -18.42 12.81
CA ALA A 301 -2.29 -19.21 11.78
C ALA A 301 -1.19 -20.10 12.37
N VAL A 302 -0.42 -19.58 13.34
CA VAL A 302 0.61 -20.37 14.04
C VAL A 302 -0.02 -21.46 14.91
N ASP A 303 -1.11 -21.18 15.62
CA ASP A 303 -1.89 -22.18 16.38
C ASP A 303 -2.46 -23.28 15.46
N LYS A 304 -2.82 -22.95 14.23
CA LYS A 304 -3.32 -23.87 13.20
C LYS A 304 -2.21 -24.59 12.41
N GLY A 305 -0.95 -24.44 12.81
CA GLY A 305 0.16 -25.24 12.29
C GLY A 305 1.10 -24.50 11.31
N ALA A 306 1.01 -23.19 11.15
CA ALA A 306 2.11 -22.46 10.53
C ALA A 306 3.37 -22.54 11.42
N GLU A 307 4.51 -22.86 10.86
CA GLU A 307 5.73 -23.10 11.65
C GLU A 307 6.23 -21.85 12.38
N MET A 308 6.02 -20.65 11.76
CA MET A 308 6.49 -19.39 12.34
C MET A 308 5.57 -18.22 11.95
N GLY A 309 5.38 -17.32 12.89
CA GLY A 309 4.86 -15.97 12.67
C GLY A 309 5.90 -14.93 13.03
N ILE A 310 6.02 -13.86 12.23
CA ILE A 310 6.87 -12.71 12.54
C ILE A 310 6.00 -11.47 12.66
N VAL A 311 5.99 -10.91 13.85
CA VAL A 311 5.33 -9.65 14.17
C VAL A 311 6.31 -8.50 13.90
N MET A 312 5.83 -7.51 13.15
CA MET A 312 6.63 -6.37 12.70
C MET A 312 6.01 -5.05 13.16
N ARG A 313 6.84 -4.02 13.22
CA ARG A 313 6.37 -2.62 13.28
C ARG A 313 5.96 -2.14 11.88
N PRO A 314 5.04 -1.16 11.79
CA PRO A 314 4.81 -0.46 10.53
C PRO A 314 6.03 0.41 10.17
N LEU A 315 6.26 0.62 8.88
CA LEU A 315 7.09 1.74 8.44
C LEU A 315 6.38 3.07 8.78
N THR A 316 7.17 4.13 8.94
CA THR A 316 6.59 5.47 8.96
C THR A 316 6.28 5.93 7.53
N LEU A 317 5.33 6.82 7.36
CA LEU A 317 5.02 7.38 6.03
C LEU A 317 6.25 8.07 5.40
N ASP A 318 7.07 8.74 6.24
CA ASP A 318 8.32 9.35 5.78
C ASP A 318 9.32 8.30 5.27
N GLN A 319 9.39 7.12 5.88
CA GLN A 319 10.24 6.03 5.39
C GLN A 319 9.75 5.49 4.04
N VAL A 320 8.43 5.35 3.87
CA VAL A 320 7.81 4.93 2.61
C VAL A 320 8.16 5.92 1.48
N VAL A 321 7.93 7.20 1.70
CA VAL A 321 8.20 8.26 0.72
C VAL A 321 9.70 8.42 0.47
N HIS A 322 10.54 8.31 1.50
CA HIS A 322 11.99 8.43 1.37
C HIS A 322 12.59 7.35 0.47
N ALA A 323 12.07 6.11 0.50
CA ALA A 323 12.55 5.05 -0.37
C ALA A 323 12.37 5.42 -1.86
N ASP A 324 11.18 5.89 -2.24
CA ASP A 324 10.91 6.26 -3.62
C ASP A 324 11.62 7.57 -4.05
N GLU A 325 11.83 8.52 -3.13
CA GLU A 325 12.60 9.74 -3.40
C GLU A 325 14.08 9.45 -3.72
N LEU A 326 14.63 8.39 -3.15
CA LEU A 326 15.96 7.86 -3.49
C LEU A 326 15.98 7.04 -4.78
N GLY A 327 14.84 6.83 -5.43
CA GLY A 327 14.72 5.95 -6.60
C GLY A 327 15.02 4.49 -6.27
N GLN A 328 14.76 4.07 -5.03
CA GLN A 328 14.97 2.71 -4.54
C GLN A 328 13.62 2.05 -4.27
N VAL A 329 13.59 0.74 -4.45
CA VAL A 329 12.42 -0.06 -4.10
C VAL A 329 12.76 -0.99 -2.94
N LEU A 330 11.86 -1.04 -1.96
CA LEU A 330 11.90 -2.00 -0.87
C LEU A 330 11.42 -3.38 -1.37
N PRO A 331 11.67 -4.45 -0.63
CA PRO A 331 11.08 -5.74 -0.92
C PRO A 331 9.55 -5.68 -1.05
N ALA A 332 8.98 -6.56 -1.87
CA ALA A 332 7.53 -6.64 -2.04
C ALA A 332 6.80 -6.85 -0.70
N SER A 333 5.63 -6.25 -0.56
CA SER A 333 4.86 -6.29 0.69
C SER A 333 5.60 -5.67 1.89
N ALA A 334 6.33 -4.58 1.66
CA ALA A 334 7.08 -3.89 2.71
C ALA A 334 6.17 -3.32 3.80
N ASP A 335 5.01 -2.82 3.42
CA ASP A 335 4.00 -2.22 4.31
C ASP A 335 2.57 -2.52 3.85
N ALA A 336 1.60 -1.91 4.47
CA ALA A 336 0.21 -1.93 4.05
C ALA A 336 -0.51 -0.62 4.42
N PHE A 337 -1.52 -0.31 3.64
CA PHE A 337 -2.47 0.77 3.92
C PHE A 337 -3.88 0.18 4.06
N PRO A 338 -4.76 0.79 4.88
CA PRO A 338 -6.16 0.39 4.87
C PRO A 338 -6.69 0.39 3.43
N PRO A 339 -7.22 -0.74 2.93
CA PRO A 339 -7.54 -0.91 1.50
C PRO A 339 -8.61 0.07 1.05
N THR A 340 -8.52 0.53 -0.20
CA THR A 340 -9.62 1.24 -0.87
C THR A 340 -10.71 0.25 -1.26
N LEU A 341 -11.99 0.67 -1.23
CA LEU A 341 -13.07 -0.20 -1.66
C LEU A 341 -13.00 -0.41 -3.17
N GLU A 342 -12.86 -1.66 -3.58
CA GLU A 342 -12.89 -2.08 -4.98
C GLU A 342 -14.32 -2.05 -5.54
N ASN A 343 -14.45 -1.95 -6.84
CA ASN A 343 -15.73 -1.92 -7.55
C ASN A 343 -16.69 -0.78 -7.10
N LEU A 344 -16.19 0.20 -6.37
CA LEU A 344 -17.00 1.37 -5.99
C LEU A 344 -17.27 2.25 -7.22
N VAL A 345 -16.22 2.51 -7.99
CA VAL A 345 -16.26 3.14 -9.31
C VAL A 345 -15.28 2.41 -10.20
N SER A 346 -15.69 1.98 -11.38
CA SER A 346 -14.79 1.44 -12.40
C SER A 346 -14.56 2.44 -13.54
N PHE A 347 -13.43 2.27 -14.21
CA PHE A 347 -13.05 3.05 -15.38
C PHE A 347 -12.90 2.13 -16.57
N GLU A 348 -13.82 2.22 -17.52
CA GLU A 348 -13.82 1.45 -18.77
C GLU A 348 -12.73 1.94 -19.72
N ILE A 349 -12.05 0.99 -20.37
CA ILE A 349 -10.96 1.27 -21.31
C ILE A 349 -11.48 0.99 -22.71
N ASP A 350 -11.77 2.04 -23.45
CA ASP A 350 -12.04 2.01 -24.88
C ASP A 350 -10.96 2.84 -25.59
N PRO A 351 -10.03 2.20 -26.33
CA PRO A 351 -8.95 2.92 -27.01
C PRO A 351 -9.42 4.01 -27.99
N THR A 352 -10.67 3.97 -28.43
CA THR A 352 -11.27 4.95 -29.35
C THR A 352 -11.90 6.14 -28.64
N GLU A 353 -12.09 6.07 -27.31
CA GLU A 353 -12.61 7.17 -26.50
C GLU A 353 -11.50 8.00 -25.86
N ASP A 354 -11.74 9.31 -25.75
CA ASP A 354 -10.86 10.26 -25.09
C ASP A 354 -11.33 10.59 -23.66
N VAL A 355 -10.35 10.84 -22.78
CA VAL A 355 -10.60 11.31 -21.40
C VAL A 355 -10.86 12.81 -21.33
N THR A 356 -10.49 13.59 -22.36
CA THR A 356 -10.62 15.07 -22.42
C THR A 356 -11.69 15.52 -23.38
#